data_72794072522f62ccccce7a290f903798
#
_entry.id   72794072522f62ccccce7a290f903798
#
_cell.length_a   1.000
_cell.length_b   1.000
_cell.length_c   1.000
_cell.angle_alpha   90.00
_cell.angle_beta   90.00
_cell.angle_gamma   90.00
#
_symmetry.space_group_name_H-M   'P 1'
#
loop_
_entity.id
_entity.type
_entity.pdbx_description
1 polymer ?
#
loop_
_entity_poly.entity_id
_entity_poly.type
_entity_poly.pdbx_seq_one_letter_code
_entity_poly.pdbx_strand_id
1 'polypeptide(L)'
;YITLEEELELIGRYLAIQEVRFGDRFVCELDVDERFQHCVVPKLILQPLVENAIIHGVADSDEGFIKLWAEEDVEGYLLLKVSDNGSGIPPEVLERLNSHELIPGGHLGLNNVDRIVRLSYGESCGLSAYPNEGGGSCVQLRLPMQKGEDHAQGTDR
;
A
#
# COMPACT_ATOMS: atom_id res chain seq x y z
N TYR A 1 11.80 -1.11 -11.22
CA TYR A 1 11.64 0.03 -10.31
C TYR A 1 11.15 1.25 -11.08
N ILE A 2 10.22 1.98 -10.49
CA ILE A 2 9.65 3.23 -11.02
C ILE A 2 9.58 4.27 -9.91
N THR A 3 9.32 5.53 -10.27
CA THR A 3 9.06 6.56 -9.26
C THR A 3 7.69 6.35 -8.62
N LEU A 4 7.52 6.85 -7.41
CA LEU A 4 6.22 6.80 -6.74
C LEU A 4 5.16 7.58 -7.54
N GLU A 5 5.54 8.69 -8.19
CA GLU A 5 4.66 9.42 -9.11
C GLU A 5 4.11 8.53 -10.22
N GLU A 6 4.96 7.74 -10.88
CA GLU A 6 4.54 6.78 -11.92
C GLU A 6 3.65 5.69 -11.35
N GLU A 7 3.96 5.19 -10.15
CA GLU A 7 3.13 4.20 -9.46
C GLU A 7 1.74 4.76 -9.14
N LEU A 8 1.66 6.04 -8.71
CA LEU A 8 0.39 6.71 -8.45
C LEU A 8 -0.43 6.90 -9.72
N GLU A 9 0.19 7.14 -10.88
CA GLU A 9 -0.51 7.17 -12.16
C GLU A 9 -1.15 5.81 -12.50
N LEU A 10 -0.43 4.72 -12.24
CA LEU A 10 -0.95 3.36 -12.42
C LEU A 10 -2.13 3.09 -11.49
N ILE A 11 -2.05 3.54 -10.25
CA ILE A 11 -3.17 3.44 -9.29
C ILE A 11 -4.37 4.25 -9.76
N GLY A 12 -4.15 5.45 -10.28
CA GLY A 12 -5.23 6.27 -10.85
C GLY A 12 -5.99 5.57 -11.96
N ARG A 13 -5.29 4.89 -12.86
CA ARG A 13 -5.91 4.09 -13.94
C ARG A 13 -6.66 2.88 -13.38
N TYR A 14 -6.10 2.19 -12.41
CA TYR A 14 -6.77 1.08 -11.73
C TYR A 14 -8.06 1.52 -11.06
N LEU A 15 -8.03 2.65 -10.34
CA LEU A 15 -9.21 3.21 -9.68
C LEU A 15 -10.30 3.62 -10.66
N ALA A 16 -9.92 4.19 -11.82
CA ALA A 16 -10.89 4.54 -12.87
C ALA A 16 -11.67 3.31 -13.35
N ILE A 17 -10.99 2.16 -13.48
CA ILE A 17 -11.65 0.89 -13.83
C ILE A 17 -12.57 0.42 -12.71
N GLN A 18 -12.15 0.54 -11.46
CA GLN A 18 -12.96 0.14 -10.31
C GLN A 18 -14.19 1.03 -10.12
N GLU A 19 -14.12 2.31 -10.45
CA GLU A 19 -15.28 3.22 -10.44
C GLU A 19 -16.38 2.75 -11.37
N VAL A 20 -16.05 2.20 -12.54
CA VAL A 20 -17.03 1.61 -13.46
C VAL A 20 -17.72 0.40 -12.81
N ARG A 21 -16.98 -0.41 -12.05
CA ARG A 21 -17.50 -1.63 -11.44
C ARG A 21 -18.33 -1.36 -10.18
N PHE A 22 -17.88 -0.47 -9.31
CA PHE A 22 -18.48 -0.22 -8.00
C PHE A 22 -19.33 1.04 -7.93
N GLY A 23 -19.26 1.93 -8.95
CA GLY A 23 -19.99 3.19 -8.95
C GLY A 23 -19.58 4.10 -7.81
N ASP A 24 -20.57 4.71 -7.14
CA ASP A 24 -20.37 5.68 -6.07
C ASP A 24 -20.23 5.05 -4.67
N ARG A 25 -19.98 3.75 -4.58
CA ARG A 25 -19.91 3.03 -3.30
C ARG A 25 -18.72 3.41 -2.45
N PHE A 26 -17.65 3.92 -3.06
CA PHE A 26 -16.50 4.40 -2.31
C PHE A 26 -15.84 5.58 -3.01
N VAL A 27 -15.12 6.37 -2.23
CA VAL A 27 -14.23 7.44 -2.70
C VAL A 27 -12.82 7.08 -2.29
N CYS A 28 -11.86 7.23 -3.21
CA CYS A 28 -10.45 7.04 -2.93
C CYS A 28 -9.71 8.37 -3.06
N GLU A 29 -9.06 8.80 -1.99
CA GLU A 29 -8.23 10.00 -1.94
C GLU A 29 -6.75 9.61 -2.03
N LEU A 30 -6.05 10.17 -3.02
CA LEU A 30 -4.60 10.04 -3.16
C LEU A 30 -3.97 11.35 -2.68
N ASP A 31 -3.35 11.32 -1.49
CA ASP A 31 -2.78 12.49 -0.84
C ASP A 31 -1.30 12.24 -0.52
N VAL A 32 -0.49 12.15 -1.56
CA VAL A 32 0.95 11.95 -1.45
C VAL A 32 1.67 13.28 -1.65
N ASP A 33 2.36 13.73 -0.61
CA ASP A 33 3.17 14.94 -0.66
C ASP A 33 4.20 14.86 -1.81
N GLU A 34 4.39 15.98 -2.49
CA GLU A 34 5.29 16.10 -3.64
C GLU A 34 6.72 15.63 -3.32
N ARG A 35 7.19 15.83 -2.09
CA ARG A 35 8.52 15.42 -1.66
C ARG A 35 8.79 13.92 -1.77
N PHE A 36 7.75 13.08 -1.77
CA PHE A 36 7.87 11.63 -1.87
C PHE A 36 7.74 11.11 -3.31
N GLN A 37 7.25 11.92 -4.24
CA GLN A 37 6.91 11.48 -5.59
C GLN A 37 8.13 11.02 -6.40
N HIS A 38 9.31 11.52 -6.09
CA HIS A 38 10.57 11.12 -6.74
C HIS A 38 11.24 9.90 -6.12
N CYS A 39 10.67 9.35 -5.04
CA CYS A 39 11.17 8.11 -4.46
C CYS A 39 10.98 6.95 -5.45
N VAL A 40 11.98 6.07 -5.51
CA VAL A 40 11.96 4.88 -6.37
C VAL A 40 11.41 3.71 -5.58
N VAL A 41 10.43 3.03 -6.16
CA VAL A 41 9.74 1.90 -5.55
C VAL A 41 9.64 0.74 -6.55
N PRO A 42 9.51 -0.51 -6.09
CA PRO A 42 9.20 -1.60 -6.99
C PRO A 42 7.85 -1.38 -7.68
N LYS A 43 7.77 -1.70 -8.97
CA LYS A 43 6.56 -1.52 -9.76
C LYS A 43 5.43 -2.43 -9.24
N LEU A 44 4.20 -1.88 -9.22
CA LEU A 44 2.96 -2.60 -8.87
C LEU A 44 2.90 -3.10 -7.41
N ILE A 45 3.50 -2.36 -6.48
CA ILE A 45 3.42 -2.68 -5.06
C ILE A 45 2.19 -2.07 -4.38
N LEU A 46 1.67 -0.93 -4.89
CA LEU A 46 0.51 -0.25 -4.30
C LEU A 46 -0.83 -0.88 -4.68
N GLN A 47 -0.95 -1.43 -5.87
CA GLN A 47 -2.21 -2.01 -6.35
C GLN A 47 -2.75 -3.08 -5.40
N PRO A 48 -1.97 -4.05 -4.89
CA PRO A 48 -2.48 -5.02 -3.94
C PRO A 48 -2.99 -4.42 -2.63
N LEU A 49 -2.39 -3.31 -2.17
CA LEU A 49 -2.85 -2.62 -0.97
C LEU A 49 -4.20 -1.94 -1.20
N VAL A 50 -4.35 -1.25 -2.32
CA VAL A 50 -5.61 -0.60 -2.71
C VAL A 50 -6.69 -1.62 -3.01
N GLU A 51 -6.36 -2.69 -3.71
CA GLU A 51 -7.27 -3.81 -4.00
C GLU A 51 -7.79 -4.45 -2.70
N ASN A 52 -6.91 -4.67 -1.73
CA ASN A 52 -7.32 -5.17 -0.42
C ASN A 52 -8.31 -4.23 0.28
N ALA A 53 -8.06 -2.93 0.25
CA ALA A 53 -8.97 -1.94 0.83
C ALA A 53 -10.34 -1.94 0.14
N ILE A 54 -10.39 -2.13 -1.17
CA ILE A 54 -11.65 -2.20 -1.93
C ILE A 54 -12.38 -3.51 -1.62
N ILE A 55 -11.75 -4.66 -1.81
CA ILE A 55 -12.40 -5.97 -1.74
C ILE A 55 -12.73 -6.36 -0.31
N HIS A 56 -11.80 -6.19 0.62
CA HIS A 56 -11.94 -6.61 2.01
C HIS A 56 -12.35 -5.48 2.96
N GLY A 57 -12.22 -4.22 2.52
CA GLY A 57 -12.59 -3.06 3.30
C GLY A 57 -13.98 -2.55 3.00
N VAL A 58 -14.20 -1.99 1.82
CA VAL A 58 -15.37 -1.15 1.52
C VAL A 58 -16.34 -1.72 0.48
N ALA A 59 -16.11 -2.90 -0.07
CA ALA A 59 -16.95 -3.47 -1.14
C ALA A 59 -18.44 -3.60 -0.75
N ASP A 60 -18.72 -3.87 0.51
CA ASP A 60 -20.08 -4.02 1.07
C ASP A 60 -20.62 -2.72 1.70
N SER A 61 -19.89 -1.61 1.57
CA SER A 61 -20.28 -0.31 2.10
C SER A 61 -20.88 0.58 1.02
N ASP A 62 -21.88 1.39 1.35
CA ASP A 62 -22.44 2.42 0.48
C ASP A 62 -21.69 3.77 0.60
N GLU A 63 -20.92 3.95 1.68
CA GLU A 63 -20.15 5.16 2.00
C GLU A 63 -18.69 4.83 2.29
N GLY A 64 -18.08 4.01 1.43
CA GLY A 64 -16.68 3.62 1.57
C GLY A 64 -15.72 4.79 1.33
N PHE A 65 -14.69 4.89 2.16
CA PHE A 65 -13.63 5.87 2.01
C PHE A 65 -12.27 5.19 2.13
N ILE A 66 -11.42 5.43 1.13
CA ILE A 66 -10.05 4.91 1.10
C ILE A 66 -9.12 6.10 0.97
N LYS A 67 -8.07 6.14 1.78
CA LYS A 67 -7.03 7.16 1.68
C LYS A 67 -5.67 6.50 1.52
N LEU A 68 -4.91 6.98 0.53
CA LEU A 68 -3.52 6.60 0.31
C LEU A 68 -2.64 7.82 0.54
N TRP A 69 -1.63 7.69 1.39
CA TRP A 69 -0.66 8.75 1.65
C TRP A 69 0.73 8.19 1.96
N ALA A 70 1.70 9.05 2.05
CA ALA A 70 3.07 8.69 2.39
C ALA A 70 3.53 9.48 3.61
N GLU A 71 4.38 8.87 4.42
CA GLU A 71 5.04 9.48 5.57
C GLU A 71 6.52 9.07 5.59
N GLU A 72 7.32 9.81 6.30
CA GLU A 72 8.67 9.41 6.67
C GLU A 72 8.67 9.03 8.15
N ASP A 73 9.18 7.84 8.49
CA ASP A 73 9.27 7.42 9.88
C ASP A 73 10.48 8.04 10.59
N VAL A 74 10.60 7.79 11.90
CA VAL A 74 11.67 8.36 12.72
C VAL A 74 13.07 7.87 12.32
N GLU A 75 13.16 6.77 11.60
CA GLU A 75 14.43 6.19 11.10
C GLU A 75 14.73 6.58 9.66
N GLY A 76 13.88 7.41 9.03
CA GLY A 76 14.05 7.88 7.67
C GLY A 76 13.55 6.95 6.58
N TYR A 77 12.74 5.95 6.93
CA TYR A 77 12.09 5.07 5.95
C TYR A 77 10.83 5.69 5.39
N LEU A 78 10.52 5.33 4.16
CA LEU A 78 9.26 5.68 3.51
C LEU A 78 8.16 4.75 4.00
N LEU A 79 7.06 5.30 4.48
CA LEU A 79 5.85 4.57 4.80
C LEU A 79 4.76 4.92 3.79
N LEU A 80 4.31 3.93 3.04
CA LEU A 80 3.15 4.06 2.15
C LEU A 80 1.96 3.45 2.88
N LYS A 81 0.91 4.25 3.07
CA LYS A 81 -0.25 3.86 3.88
C LYS A 81 -1.52 3.88 3.06
N VAL A 82 -2.33 2.83 3.21
CA VAL A 82 -3.66 2.73 2.62
C VAL A 82 -4.64 2.42 3.75
N SER A 83 -5.53 3.36 4.01
CA SER A 83 -6.54 3.27 5.07
C SER A 83 -7.93 3.16 4.45
N ASP A 84 -8.80 2.37 5.08
CA ASP A 84 -10.21 2.27 4.72
C ASP A 84 -11.10 2.44 5.96
N ASN A 85 -12.38 2.72 5.73
CA ASN A 85 -13.41 2.81 6.76
C ASN A 85 -14.36 1.60 6.75
N GLY A 86 -13.88 0.47 6.24
CA GLY A 86 -14.69 -0.75 6.11
C GLY A 86 -14.86 -1.54 7.39
N SER A 87 -15.02 -2.84 7.23
CA SER A 87 -15.27 -3.76 8.34
C SER A 87 -14.04 -4.09 9.20
N GLY A 88 -12.86 -3.69 8.75
CA GLY A 88 -11.61 -4.00 9.43
C GLY A 88 -11.02 -5.36 9.04
N ILE A 89 -9.76 -5.54 9.40
CA ILE A 89 -9.05 -6.81 9.17
C ILE A 89 -9.35 -7.75 10.35
N PRO A 90 -9.74 -9.01 10.11
CA PRO A 90 -9.92 -9.97 11.20
C PRO A 90 -8.65 -10.12 12.05
N PRO A 91 -8.76 -10.30 13.38
CA PRO A 91 -7.59 -10.38 14.27
C PRO A 91 -6.57 -11.43 13.86
N GLU A 92 -7.00 -12.57 13.35
CA GLU A 92 -6.11 -13.65 12.91
C GLU A 92 -5.29 -13.27 11.67
N VAL A 93 -5.90 -12.56 10.73
CA VAL A 93 -5.24 -12.04 9.53
C VAL A 93 -4.26 -10.94 9.92
N LEU A 94 -4.67 -10.05 10.81
CA LEU A 94 -3.84 -8.96 11.32
C LEU A 94 -2.58 -9.49 12.00
N GLU A 95 -2.71 -10.51 12.84
CA GLU A 95 -1.59 -11.17 13.51
C GLU A 95 -0.60 -11.78 12.51
N ARG A 96 -1.08 -12.52 11.52
CA ARG A 96 -0.25 -13.12 10.48
C ARG A 96 0.46 -12.09 9.64
N LEU A 97 -0.24 -11.02 9.24
CA LEU A 97 0.34 -9.95 8.46
C LEU A 97 1.48 -9.26 9.22
N ASN A 98 1.28 -8.93 10.49
CA ASN A 98 2.29 -8.27 11.33
C ASN A 98 3.45 -9.19 11.74
N SER A 99 3.24 -10.50 11.69
CA SER A 99 4.29 -11.51 11.92
C SER A 99 4.97 -11.95 10.62
N HIS A 100 4.59 -11.38 9.49
CA HIS A 100 5.09 -11.73 8.14
C HIS A 100 4.88 -13.20 7.78
N GLU A 101 3.82 -13.79 8.31
CA GLU A 101 3.40 -15.14 8.01
C GLU A 101 2.45 -15.16 6.81
N LEU A 102 2.37 -16.31 6.12
CA LEU A 102 1.46 -16.50 5.01
C LEU A 102 0.01 -16.31 5.46
N ILE A 103 -0.73 -15.44 4.77
CA ILE A 103 -2.15 -15.20 5.03
C ILE A 103 -2.97 -16.08 4.07
N PRO A 104 -3.79 -17.01 4.59
CA PRO A 104 -4.65 -17.84 3.72
C PRO A 104 -5.87 -17.08 3.22
N GLY A 105 -6.47 -17.55 2.14
CA GLY A 105 -7.80 -17.13 1.72
C GLY A 105 -7.89 -15.77 1.02
N GLY A 106 -7.29 -15.61 -0.15
CA GLY A 106 -7.51 -14.43 -1.00
C GLY A 106 -6.62 -13.23 -0.73
N HIS A 107 -5.59 -13.36 0.09
CA HIS A 107 -4.62 -12.31 0.40
C HIS A 107 -3.27 -12.50 -0.32
N LEU A 108 -3.28 -13.19 -1.45
CA LEU A 108 -2.06 -13.51 -2.20
C LEU A 108 -1.26 -12.27 -2.60
N GLY A 109 -1.96 -11.20 -3.01
CA GLY A 109 -1.32 -9.93 -3.39
C GLY A 109 -0.53 -9.30 -2.25
N LEU A 110 -1.09 -9.26 -1.04
CA LEU A 110 -0.38 -8.75 0.14
C LEU A 110 0.82 -9.63 0.52
N ASN A 111 0.66 -10.94 0.47
CA ASN A 111 1.75 -11.88 0.72
C ASN A 111 2.91 -11.65 -0.25
N ASN A 112 2.63 -11.46 -1.53
CA ASN A 112 3.63 -11.22 -2.55
C ASN A 112 4.36 -9.89 -2.34
N VAL A 113 3.65 -8.82 -2.03
CA VAL A 113 4.26 -7.50 -1.75
C VAL A 113 5.19 -7.59 -0.56
N ASP A 114 4.75 -8.16 0.54
CA ASP A 114 5.55 -8.32 1.76
C ASP A 114 6.83 -9.12 1.45
N ARG A 115 6.68 -10.23 0.77
CA ARG A 115 7.81 -11.10 0.39
C ARG A 115 8.82 -10.39 -0.52
N ILE A 116 8.34 -9.73 -1.58
CA ILE A 116 9.21 -9.02 -2.53
C ILE A 116 10.00 -7.92 -1.82
N VAL A 117 9.32 -7.13 -1.00
CA VAL A 117 9.95 -6.02 -0.27
C VAL A 117 10.98 -6.52 0.74
N ARG A 118 10.65 -7.55 1.50
CA ARG A 118 11.57 -8.12 2.49
C ARG A 118 12.78 -8.79 1.85
N LEU A 119 12.60 -9.47 0.72
CA LEU A 119 13.70 -10.04 -0.04
C LEU A 119 14.61 -8.97 -0.65
N SER A 120 14.04 -7.86 -1.10
CA SER A 120 14.78 -6.78 -1.76
C SER A 120 15.51 -5.87 -0.78
N TYR A 121 14.91 -5.60 0.38
CA TYR A 121 15.36 -4.54 1.30
C TYR A 121 15.66 -5.03 2.72
N GLY A 122 15.38 -6.29 3.04
CA GLY A 122 15.64 -6.85 4.35
C GLY A 122 14.44 -6.84 5.29
N GLU A 123 14.67 -7.35 6.51
CA GLU A 123 13.62 -7.59 7.49
C GLU A 123 13.06 -6.32 8.16
N SER A 124 13.75 -5.19 8.01
CA SER A 124 13.27 -3.88 8.49
C SER A 124 12.16 -3.31 7.64
N CYS A 125 11.95 -3.84 6.44
CA CYS A 125 10.93 -3.41 5.48
C CYS A 125 9.83 -4.45 5.38
N GLY A 126 8.73 -4.09 4.71
CA GLY A 126 7.60 -4.97 4.49
C GLY A 126 6.29 -4.39 4.97
N LEU A 127 5.26 -5.23 4.97
CA LEU A 127 3.90 -4.84 5.36
C LEU A 127 3.67 -4.97 6.86
N SER A 128 2.85 -4.06 7.37
CA SER A 128 2.19 -4.17 8.66
C SER A 128 0.80 -3.54 8.57
N ALA A 129 -0.03 -3.75 9.56
CA ALA A 129 -1.37 -3.19 9.59
C ALA A 129 -1.84 -2.96 11.01
N TYR A 130 -2.81 -2.05 11.15
CA TYR A 130 -3.45 -1.76 12.43
C TYR A 130 -4.91 -1.35 12.22
N PRO A 131 -5.78 -1.58 13.20
CA PRO A 131 -7.16 -1.10 13.12
C PRO A 131 -7.21 0.42 13.28
N ASN A 132 -8.12 1.07 12.54
CA ASN A 132 -8.40 2.48 12.69
C ASN A 132 -9.35 2.73 13.86
N GLU A 133 -9.18 3.87 14.53
CA GLU A 133 -10.20 4.38 15.46
C GLU A 133 -11.46 4.69 14.66
N GLY A 134 -12.60 4.23 15.13
CA GLY A 134 -13.88 4.46 14.46
C GLY A 134 -14.25 3.48 13.37
N GLY A 135 -13.41 2.48 13.08
CA GLY A 135 -13.67 1.41 12.12
C GLY A 135 -12.73 1.39 10.93
N GLY A 136 -12.61 0.21 10.34
CA GLY A 136 -11.70 -0.03 9.22
C GLY A 136 -10.27 -0.32 9.65
N SER A 137 -9.38 -0.33 8.67
CA SER A 137 -7.98 -0.71 8.88
C SER A 137 -7.03 0.17 8.08
N CYS A 138 -5.79 0.25 8.53
CA CYS A 138 -4.69 0.82 7.77
C CYS A 138 -3.65 -0.26 7.50
N VAL A 139 -3.31 -0.45 6.23
CA VAL A 139 -2.19 -1.30 5.79
C VAL A 139 -1.06 -0.37 5.39
N GLN A 140 0.14 -0.60 5.90
CA GLN A 140 1.31 0.20 5.58
C GLN A 140 2.45 -0.64 5.05
N LEU A 141 3.20 -0.07 4.12
CA LEU A 141 4.39 -0.66 3.53
C LEU A 141 5.59 0.20 3.87
N ARG A 142 6.59 -0.40 4.50
CA ARG A 142 7.84 0.26 4.86
C ARG A 142 8.92 -0.05 3.83
N LEU A 143 9.50 0.98 3.26
CA LEU A 143 10.52 0.91 2.22
C LEU A 143 11.69 1.85 2.55
N PRO A 144 12.90 1.57 2.05
CA PRO A 144 13.96 2.58 2.09
C PRO A 144 13.56 3.80 1.27
N MET A 145 13.87 4.99 1.76
CA MET A 145 13.63 6.21 1.01
C MET A 145 14.77 6.43 0.02
N GLN A 146 14.58 6.02 -1.24
CA GLN A 146 15.56 6.12 -2.30
C GLN A 146 15.03 7.06 -3.39
N LYS A 147 15.79 8.10 -3.73
CA LYS A 147 15.46 9.00 -4.83
C LYS A 147 16.08 8.49 -6.13
N GLY A 148 15.45 8.80 -7.27
CA GLY A 148 15.86 8.30 -8.58
C GLY A 148 17.31 8.62 -8.98
N GLU A 149 17.88 9.70 -8.45
CA GLU A 149 19.29 10.08 -8.69
C GLU A 149 20.28 9.11 -8.03
N ASP A 150 19.89 8.48 -6.93
CA ASP A 150 20.73 7.52 -6.21
C ASP A 150 20.84 6.17 -6.95
N HIS A 151 19.88 5.89 -7.83
CA HIS A 151 19.87 4.66 -8.64
C HIS A 151 20.77 4.74 -9.86
N ALA A 152 21.00 5.93 -10.40
CA ALA A 152 21.86 6.13 -11.58
C ALA A 152 23.34 5.89 -11.28
N GLN A 153 23.75 5.95 -10.01
CA GLN A 153 25.15 5.72 -9.60
C GLN A 153 25.48 4.25 -9.32
N GLY A 154 24.48 3.37 -9.27
CA GLY A 154 24.65 1.93 -8.98
C GLY A 154 24.81 1.03 -10.20
N THR A 155 24.61 1.54 -11.41
CA THR A 155 24.62 0.73 -12.64
C THR A 155 25.88 0.87 -13.49
N ASP A 156 26.85 1.62 -13.03
CA ASP A 156 28.12 1.83 -13.75
C ASP A 156 29.27 1.00 -13.15
N ARG A 157 29.01 -0.31 -12.98
CA ARG A 157 30.07 -1.28 -12.67
C ARG A 157 29.83 -2.61 -13.38
#